data_390d782c30cae9af4f44f064f746343c
#
_entry.id   390d782c30cae9af4f44f064f746343c
#
_cell.length_a   1.000
_cell.length_b   1.000
_cell.length_c   1.000
_cell.angle_alpha   90.00
_cell.angle_beta   90.00
_cell.angle_gamma   90.00
#
_symmetry.space_group_name_H-M   'P 1'
#
loop_
_entity.id
_entity.type
_entity.pdbx_description
1 polymer ?
#
loop_
_entity_poly.entity_id
_entity_poly.type
_entity_poly.pdbx_seq_one_letter_code
_entity_poly.pdbx_strand_id
1 'polypeptide(L)' 'MMPRNKEELAAMIAHRDGISFEEAYATVNEVAADLEYAFMRGSLIMAEDILREELGIEPDYLDIFI' A
#
# COMPACT_ATOMS: atom_id res chain seq x y z
N MET A 1 6.61 -11.90 8.60
CA MET A 1 5.43 -12.45 7.89
C MET A 1 4.86 -11.40 6.95
N MET A 2 4.56 -11.78 5.72
CA MET A 2 4.04 -10.85 4.74
C MET A 2 2.52 -10.66 4.90
N PRO A 3 2.01 -9.43 4.93
CA PRO A 3 0.56 -9.21 5.02
C PRO A 3 -0.17 -9.78 3.81
N ARG A 4 -1.40 -10.23 4.03
CA ARG A 4 -2.21 -10.86 2.98
C ARG A 4 -3.29 -9.94 2.41
N ASN A 5 -3.64 -8.89 3.14
CA ASN A 5 -4.70 -7.98 2.75
C ASN A 5 -4.42 -6.59 3.29
N LYS A 6 -5.30 -5.64 2.97
CA LYS A 6 -5.10 -4.24 3.36
C LYS A 6 -5.11 -4.06 4.86
N GLU A 7 -5.93 -4.80 5.59
CA GLU A 7 -6.00 -4.69 7.04
C GLU A 7 -4.69 -5.13 7.68
N GLU A 8 -4.13 -6.24 7.23
CA GLU A 8 -2.85 -6.71 7.74
C GLU A 8 -1.72 -5.76 7.37
N LEU A 9 -1.77 -5.21 6.16
CA LEU A 9 -0.77 -4.23 5.74
C LEU A 9 -0.87 -2.97 6.61
N ALA A 10 -2.07 -2.49 6.87
CA ALA A 10 -2.26 -1.32 7.72
C ALA A 10 -1.74 -1.58 9.14
N ALA A 11 -1.99 -2.76 9.68
CA ALA A 11 -1.49 -3.12 11.01
C ALA A 11 0.05 -3.12 11.03
N MET A 12 0.67 -3.65 9.98
CA MET A 12 2.13 -3.65 9.86
C MET A 12 2.69 -2.23 9.83
N ILE A 13 2.07 -1.36 9.02
CA ILE A 13 2.51 0.03 8.89
C ILE A 13 2.29 0.79 10.19
N ALA A 14 1.15 0.57 10.86
CA ALA A 14 0.88 1.21 12.14
C ALA A 14 1.94 0.87 13.16
N HIS A 15 2.33 -0.39 13.24
CA HIS A 15 3.37 -0.84 14.16
C HIS A 15 4.74 -0.25 13.77
N ARG A 16 5.07 -0.30 12.49
CA ARG A 16 6.35 0.19 12.00
C ARG A 16 6.54 1.68 12.26
N ASP A 17 5.50 2.47 12.01
CA ASP A 17 5.58 3.92 12.05
C ASP A 17 5.10 4.53 13.36
N GLY A 18 4.57 3.71 14.27
CA GLY A 18 4.08 4.21 15.55
C GLY A 18 2.84 5.07 15.44
N ILE A 19 1.96 4.77 14.48
CA ILE A 19 0.71 5.49 14.27
C ILE A 19 -0.48 4.57 14.55
N SER A 20 -1.69 5.15 14.63
CA SER A 20 -2.87 4.34 14.88
C SER A 20 -3.21 3.47 13.67
N PHE A 21 -3.95 2.39 13.94
CA PHE A 21 -4.43 1.54 12.86
C PHE A 21 -5.31 2.34 11.88
N GLU A 22 -6.19 3.20 12.41
CA GLU A 22 -7.07 4.00 11.58
C GLU A 22 -6.29 4.92 10.63
N GLU A 23 -5.24 5.56 11.14
CA GLU A 23 -4.39 6.39 10.29
C GLU A 23 -3.71 5.56 9.21
N ALA A 24 -3.14 4.44 9.59
CA ALA A 24 -2.47 3.55 8.64
C ALA A 24 -3.45 3.03 7.59
N TYR A 25 -4.64 2.64 8.02
CA TYR A 25 -5.63 2.11 7.11
C TYR A 25 -6.13 3.17 6.12
N ALA A 26 -6.32 4.41 6.61
CA ALA A 26 -6.69 5.51 5.73
C ALA A 26 -5.63 5.75 4.66
N THR A 27 -4.35 5.70 5.05
CA THR A 27 -3.24 5.86 4.10
C THR A 27 -3.22 4.72 3.09
N VAL A 28 -3.43 3.49 3.54
CA VAL A 28 -3.47 2.33 2.64
C VAL A 28 -4.61 2.50 1.62
N ASN A 29 -5.77 3.00 2.06
CA ASN A 29 -6.89 3.21 1.15
C ASN A 29 -6.61 4.32 0.15
N GLU A 30 -5.93 5.39 0.54
CA GLU A 30 -5.52 6.44 -0.38
C GLU A 30 -4.56 5.90 -1.44
N VAL A 31 -3.60 5.09 -1.00
CA VAL A 31 -2.65 4.48 -1.92
C VAL A 31 -3.37 3.51 -2.86
N ALA A 32 -4.37 2.78 -2.35
CA ALA A 32 -5.15 1.88 -3.19
C ALA A 32 -5.83 2.63 -4.35
N ALA A 33 -6.34 3.83 -4.08
CA ALA A 33 -6.95 4.65 -5.12
C ALA A 33 -5.91 5.10 -6.16
N ASP A 34 -4.72 5.50 -5.69
CA ASP A 34 -3.64 5.90 -6.59
C ASP A 34 -3.17 4.72 -7.44
N LEU A 35 -3.10 3.54 -6.85
CA LEU A 35 -2.72 2.33 -7.58
C LEU A 35 -3.74 1.96 -8.64
N GLU A 36 -5.02 2.13 -8.33
CA GLU A 36 -6.08 1.88 -9.30
C GLU A 36 -5.89 2.75 -10.53
N TYR A 37 -5.54 4.02 -10.33
CA TYR A 37 -5.25 4.93 -11.43
C TYR A 37 -4.07 4.43 -12.26
N ALA A 38 -3.00 4.00 -11.59
CA ALA A 38 -1.82 3.47 -12.28
C ALA A 38 -2.16 2.22 -13.11
N PHE A 39 -2.99 1.33 -12.56
CA PHE A 39 -3.42 0.13 -13.27
C PHE A 39 -4.27 0.48 -14.49
N MET A 40 -5.15 1.48 -14.36
CA MET A 40 -5.97 1.93 -15.49
C MET A 40 -5.11 2.47 -16.62
N ARG A 41 -3.97 3.06 -16.30
CA ARG A 41 -3.02 3.54 -17.31
C ARG A 41 -2.09 2.44 -17.82
N GLY A 42 -2.18 1.25 -17.25
CA GLY A 42 -1.33 0.13 -17.65
C GLY A 42 0.12 0.29 -17.24
N SER A 43 0.40 1.05 -16.17
CA SER A 43 1.77 1.33 -15.76
C SER A 43 2.13 0.63 -14.46
N LEU A 44 2.79 -0.53 -14.55
CA LEU A 44 3.32 -1.22 -13.37
C LEU A 44 4.44 -0.44 -12.70
N ILE A 45 5.24 0.28 -13.50
CA ILE A 45 6.33 1.10 -12.95
C ILE A 45 5.77 2.16 -12.02
N MET A 46 4.70 2.85 -12.45
CA MET A 46 4.06 3.86 -11.63
C MET A 46 3.49 3.24 -10.34
N ALA A 47 2.86 2.07 -10.45
CA ALA A 47 2.31 1.38 -9.28
C ALA A 47 3.41 1.02 -8.27
N GLU A 48 4.53 0.50 -8.75
CA GLU A 48 5.66 0.15 -7.88
C GLU A 48 6.25 1.37 -7.20
N ASP A 49 6.37 2.47 -7.93
CA ASP A 49 6.88 3.71 -7.36
C ASP A 49 5.96 4.25 -6.27
N ILE A 50 4.65 4.15 -6.46
CA ILE A 50 3.67 4.58 -5.46
C ILE A 50 3.88 3.80 -4.16
N LEU A 51 4.02 2.48 -4.23
CA LEU A 51 4.25 1.66 -3.05
C LEU A 51 5.52 2.07 -2.32
N ARG A 52 6.58 2.27 -3.07
CA ARG A 52 7.86 2.62 -2.48
C ARG A 52 7.85 4.01 -1.84
N GLU A 53 7.31 4.99 -2.54
CA GLU A 53 7.37 6.37 -2.09
C GLU A 53 6.33 6.70 -1.03
N GLU A 54 5.13 6.15 -1.12
CA GLU A 54 4.06 6.52 -0.20
C GLU A 54 3.97 5.60 1.01
N LEU A 55 4.29 4.32 0.86
CA LEU A 55 4.23 3.37 1.97
C LEU A 55 5.59 2.84 2.40
N GLY A 56 6.63 3.07 1.60
CA GLY A 56 7.97 2.56 1.91
C GLY A 56 8.02 1.05 1.92
N ILE A 57 7.29 0.40 1.03
CA ILE A 57 7.24 -1.06 0.95
C ILE A 57 7.70 -1.52 -0.42
N GLU A 58 8.02 -2.81 -0.50
CA GLU A 58 8.54 -3.41 -1.73
C GLU A 58 7.42 -3.66 -2.74
N PRO A 59 7.76 -3.73 -4.04
CA PRO A 59 6.76 -4.00 -5.09
C PRO A 59 6.01 -5.31 -4.90
N ASP A 60 6.60 -6.28 -4.19
CA ASP A 60 5.95 -7.57 -3.93
C ASP A 60 4.61 -7.41 -3.23
N TYR A 61 4.40 -6.31 -2.51
CA TYR A 61 3.14 -6.05 -1.83
C TYR A 61 2.02 -5.63 -2.78
N LEU A 62 2.32 -5.47 -4.05
CA LEU A 62 1.33 -5.06 -5.05
C LEU A 62 0.17 -6.05 -5.12
N ASP A 63 0.41 -7.33 -4.88
CA ASP A 63 -0.61 -8.36 -4.92
C ASP A 63 -1.75 -8.10 -3.94
N ILE A 64 -1.50 -7.36 -2.88
CA ILE A 64 -2.53 -7.02 -1.89
C ILE A 64 -3.61 -6.14 -2.50
N PHE A 65 -3.25 -5.36 -3.51
CA PHE A 65 -4.12 -4.35 -4.12
C PHE A 65 -4.78 -4.81 -5.42
N ILE A 66 -4.50 -6.02 -5.85
CA ILE A 66 -5.04 -6.55 -7.12
C ILE A 66 -6.34 -7.36 -6.91
#